data_5dff184dfff3b48b964a3a47d5c84e44
#
_entry.id   5dff184dfff3b48b964a3a47d5c84e44
#
_cell.length_a   1.000
_cell.length_b   1.000
_cell.length_c   1.000
_cell.angle_alpha   90.00
_cell.angle_beta   90.00
_cell.angle_gamma   90.00
#
_symmetry.space_group_name_H-M   'P 1'
#
loop_
_entity.id
_entity.type
_entity.pdbx_description
1 polymer ?
#
loop_
_entity_poly.entity_id
_entity_poly.type
_entity_poly.pdbx_seq_one_letter_code
_entity_poly.pdbx_strand_id
1 'polypeptide(L)'
;MESASAWTTLSQHLKIAIIGAGWAGLAAAITATQKGHHVTLLEASKFWGGRARSIQTHSEDCPLLDNGQHILIGAYQKTLSMMQTVGIDLEKAFWRKPLDLRYADGSGLSLPNKSFPLNLLQGIAFNSSWSAVDKWQLFKSAWQWQGMHFECAEHLTVADLCKNLTPTVWQDLMEPLCVSALNTPAHEASGKVFLRIMKDALFGPAGSSDLLLPRLDLGQLFPNAAIKWLEKNGASCQSGQRIESIVDSGINPSKAPRWQLGDYKFDHLVIATPAWDAAHLLEKFNSAWATTAQQLKHETIATVYVQGPLDFKLPQPMLALRTTQGSPAQFAFDRGQIYTEANTPGLLAFVVSANKLSKEDVTHQVMGQLSALLIQLGQDALRIEAFK
;
A
#
# COMPACT_ATOMS: atom_id res chain seq x y z
N MET A 1 -49.74 8.95 31.39
CA MET A 1 -48.61 9.90 31.46
C MET A 1 -47.47 9.16 32.12
N GLU A 2 -46.69 8.43 31.33
CA GLU A 2 -45.46 7.76 31.79
C GLU A 2 -44.29 8.42 31.11
N SER A 3 -43.39 8.89 31.97
CA SER A 3 -42.19 9.64 31.62
C SER A 3 -41.22 8.74 30.88
N ALA A 4 -40.95 9.03 29.60
CA ALA A 4 -39.81 8.50 28.87
C ALA A 4 -38.52 9.03 29.53
N SER A 5 -37.89 8.20 30.36
CA SER A 5 -36.55 8.47 30.89
C SER A 5 -35.55 8.43 29.74
N ALA A 6 -35.08 9.62 29.36
CA ALA A 6 -33.98 9.79 28.43
C ALA A 6 -32.71 9.17 29.02
N TRP A 7 -32.32 8.02 28.50
CA TRP A 7 -30.98 7.46 28.72
C TRP A 7 -29.97 8.29 27.91
N THR A 8 -29.57 9.42 28.44
CA THR A 8 -28.36 10.11 28.03
C THR A 8 -27.20 9.26 28.54
N THR A 9 -26.72 8.34 27.73
CA THR A 9 -25.42 7.71 27.93
C THR A 9 -24.38 8.80 27.83
N LEU A 10 -23.91 9.31 28.97
CA LEU A 10 -22.71 10.13 29.06
C LEU A 10 -21.60 9.32 28.42
N SER A 11 -21.16 9.71 27.23
CA SER A 11 -20.02 9.12 26.55
C SER A 11 -18.80 9.30 27.45
N GLN A 12 -18.37 8.23 28.11
CA GLN A 12 -17.24 8.27 29.02
C GLN A 12 -15.98 8.56 28.16
N HIS A 13 -15.36 9.72 28.39
CA HIS A 13 -14.10 10.07 27.72
C HIS A 13 -13.00 9.17 28.28
N LEU A 14 -12.53 8.23 27.46
CA LEU A 14 -11.52 7.24 27.82
C LEU A 14 -10.13 7.75 27.49
N LYS A 15 -9.15 7.38 28.31
CA LYS A 15 -7.73 7.56 28.01
C LYS A 15 -7.23 6.36 27.20
N ILE A 16 -6.85 6.60 25.96
CA ILE A 16 -6.44 5.54 25.02
C ILE A 16 -4.99 5.79 24.62
N ALA A 17 -4.11 4.80 24.83
CA ALA A 17 -2.79 4.80 24.25
C ALA A 17 -2.80 4.03 22.91
N ILE A 18 -2.12 4.58 21.93
CA ILE A 18 -1.89 3.94 20.62
C ILE A 18 -0.39 3.81 20.43
N ILE A 19 0.07 2.57 20.28
CA ILE A 19 1.50 2.22 20.15
C ILE A 19 1.80 1.94 18.68
N GLY A 20 2.60 2.80 18.08
CA GLY A 20 2.95 2.79 16.66
C GLY A 20 2.19 3.86 15.87
N ALA A 21 2.92 4.78 15.22
CA ALA A 21 2.37 5.86 14.39
C ALA A 21 2.58 5.58 12.88
N GLY A 22 2.48 4.33 12.48
CA GLY A 22 2.22 3.97 11.08
C GLY A 22 0.81 4.38 10.68
N TRP A 23 0.45 4.24 9.42
CA TRP A 23 -0.87 4.63 8.90
C TRP A 23 -2.04 4.02 9.67
N ALA A 24 -1.91 2.76 10.12
CA ALA A 24 -2.93 2.11 10.94
C ALA A 24 -3.11 2.77 12.31
N GLY A 25 -2.00 3.08 13.00
CA GLY A 25 -2.03 3.76 14.30
C GLY A 25 -2.56 5.18 14.19
N LEU A 26 -2.16 5.92 13.15
CA LEU A 26 -2.71 7.26 12.86
C LEU A 26 -4.22 7.21 12.62
N ALA A 27 -4.71 6.23 11.83
CA ALA A 27 -6.14 6.06 11.59
C ALA A 27 -6.90 5.71 12.88
N ALA A 28 -6.33 4.86 13.74
CA ALA A 28 -6.91 4.54 15.04
C ALA A 28 -6.95 5.79 15.95
N ALA A 29 -5.87 6.58 15.97
CA ALA A 29 -5.79 7.82 16.76
C ALA A 29 -6.84 8.84 16.31
N ILE A 30 -6.96 9.08 15.00
CA ILE A 30 -7.96 10.00 14.45
C ILE A 30 -9.37 9.54 14.81
N THR A 31 -9.65 8.24 14.64
CA THR A 31 -10.97 7.67 14.93
C THR A 31 -11.34 7.79 16.42
N ALA A 32 -10.40 7.53 17.32
CA ALA A 32 -10.60 7.65 18.76
C ALA A 32 -10.79 9.12 19.17
N THR A 33 -10.00 10.04 18.61
CA THR A 33 -10.11 11.48 18.87
C THR A 33 -11.46 12.03 18.37
N GLN A 34 -11.92 11.62 17.18
CA GLN A 34 -13.26 12.00 16.67
C GLN A 34 -14.41 11.54 17.57
N LYS A 35 -14.22 10.45 18.32
CA LYS A 35 -15.19 9.95 19.31
C LYS A 35 -15.07 10.64 20.67
N GLY A 36 -14.21 11.64 20.80
CA GLY A 36 -14.04 12.43 22.03
C GLY A 36 -13.14 11.78 23.09
N HIS A 37 -12.37 10.73 22.75
CA HIS A 37 -11.44 10.11 23.69
C HIS A 37 -10.15 10.90 23.82
N HIS A 38 -9.50 10.80 25.00
CA HIS A 38 -8.16 11.35 25.22
C HIS A 38 -7.11 10.40 24.67
N VAL A 39 -6.50 10.76 23.56
CA VAL A 39 -5.56 9.92 22.83
C VAL A 39 -4.13 10.32 23.12
N THR A 40 -3.28 9.33 23.42
CA THR A 40 -1.82 9.43 23.42
C THR A 40 -1.26 8.49 22.34
N LEU A 41 -0.63 9.04 21.34
CA LEU A 41 0.03 8.31 20.25
C LEU A 41 1.53 8.24 20.53
N LEU A 42 2.09 7.03 20.55
CA LEU A 42 3.48 6.75 20.91
C LEU A 42 4.18 6.07 19.73
N GLU A 43 5.30 6.63 19.26
CA GLU A 43 6.08 6.11 18.13
C GLU A 43 7.55 5.94 18.54
N ALA A 44 8.10 4.76 18.27
CA ALA A 44 9.49 4.44 18.59
C ALA A 44 10.50 5.21 17.72
N SER A 45 10.16 5.47 16.48
CA SER A 45 10.98 6.26 15.55
C SER A 45 10.85 7.76 15.85
N LYS A 46 11.87 8.53 15.44
CA LYS A 46 11.77 10.01 15.40
C LYS A 46 10.86 10.53 14.28
N PHE A 47 10.48 9.66 13.34
CA PHE A 47 9.70 9.99 12.15
C PHE A 47 8.35 9.28 12.17
N TRP A 48 7.31 9.97 11.72
CA TRP A 48 5.95 9.47 11.60
C TRP A 48 5.73 8.68 10.30
N GLY A 49 4.69 7.83 10.26
CA GLY A 49 4.26 7.14 9.06
C GLY A 49 4.71 5.69 8.95
N GLY A 50 5.59 5.21 9.85
CA GLY A 50 6.06 3.83 9.86
C GLY A 50 6.83 3.48 8.59
N ARG A 51 6.39 2.44 7.84
CA ARG A 51 7.03 2.01 6.58
C ARG A 51 6.69 2.92 5.40
N ALA A 52 5.50 3.50 5.36
CA ALA A 52 5.08 4.42 4.30
C ALA A 52 5.36 5.87 4.72
N ARG A 53 6.59 6.30 4.54
CA ARG A 53 7.11 7.62 4.91
C ARG A 53 8.17 8.09 3.94
N SER A 54 8.48 9.37 3.99
CA SER A 54 9.62 9.95 3.29
C SER A 54 10.93 9.63 4.02
N ILE A 55 12.02 9.55 3.26
CA ILE A 55 13.38 9.35 3.75
C ILE A 55 14.16 10.64 3.48
N GLN A 56 14.77 11.19 4.53
CA GLN A 56 15.76 12.25 4.35
C GLN A 56 17.07 11.64 3.83
N THR A 57 17.51 12.08 2.69
CA THR A 57 18.83 11.73 2.16
C THR A 57 19.88 12.61 2.80
N HIS A 58 21.10 12.09 2.99
CA HIS A 58 22.20 12.83 3.61
C HIS A 58 22.90 13.83 2.67
N SER A 59 22.45 13.92 1.41
CA SER A 59 23.01 14.83 0.39
C SER A 59 22.01 15.94 0.10
N GLU A 60 22.48 17.19 0.13
CA GLU A 60 21.65 18.36 -0.24
C GLU A 60 21.21 18.33 -1.70
N ASP A 61 21.99 17.64 -2.56
CA ASP A 61 21.70 17.49 -3.99
C ASP A 61 20.76 16.32 -4.30
N CYS A 62 20.39 15.50 -3.30
CA CYS A 62 19.52 14.36 -3.53
C CYS A 62 18.06 14.73 -3.22
N PRO A 63 17.14 14.48 -4.15
CA PRO A 63 15.73 14.77 -3.92
C PRO A 63 15.18 13.97 -2.74
N LEU A 64 14.15 14.50 -2.08
CA LEU A 64 13.42 13.77 -1.04
C LEU A 64 12.86 12.48 -1.64
N LEU A 65 13.28 11.33 -1.09
CA LEU A 65 12.84 10.02 -1.52
C LEU A 65 11.83 9.44 -0.55
N ASP A 66 11.00 8.55 -1.02
CA ASP A 66 10.13 7.76 -0.18
C ASP A 66 10.78 6.43 0.21
N ASN A 67 10.36 5.86 1.33
CA ASN A 67 10.73 4.51 1.73
C ASN A 67 9.99 3.49 0.86
N GLY A 68 10.32 3.50 -0.43
CA GLY A 68 9.69 2.74 -1.49
C GLY A 68 8.61 3.53 -2.25
N GLN A 69 8.50 3.23 -3.54
CA GLN A 69 7.46 3.81 -4.39
C GLN A 69 6.12 3.16 -4.06
N HIS A 70 5.11 3.97 -3.76
CA HIS A 70 3.77 3.51 -3.45
C HIS A 70 2.76 4.07 -4.45
N ILE A 71 1.71 3.30 -4.68
CA ILE A 71 0.47 3.76 -5.32
C ILE A 71 -0.71 3.39 -4.43
N LEU A 72 -1.81 4.10 -4.58
CA LEU A 72 -3.10 3.70 -4.03
C LEU A 72 -4.04 3.36 -5.19
N ILE A 73 -5.14 2.70 -4.87
CA ILE A 73 -6.22 2.46 -5.83
C ILE A 73 -7.52 3.07 -5.30
N GLY A 74 -8.44 3.37 -6.20
CA GLY A 74 -9.73 3.95 -5.85
C GLY A 74 -10.56 3.11 -4.88
N ALA A 75 -10.31 1.79 -4.79
CA ALA A 75 -10.95 0.91 -3.82
C ALA A 75 -10.58 1.20 -2.35
N TYR A 76 -9.51 1.94 -2.08
CA TYR A 76 -9.05 2.25 -0.72
C TYR A 76 -9.88 3.35 -0.03
N GLN A 77 -11.22 3.21 -0.09
CA GLN A 77 -12.18 4.22 0.34
C GLN A 77 -11.95 4.71 1.77
N LYS A 78 -11.63 3.81 2.71
CA LYS A 78 -11.38 4.18 4.10
C LYS A 78 -10.11 5.02 4.27
N THR A 79 -9.05 4.68 3.54
CA THR A 79 -7.79 5.43 3.54
C THR A 79 -8.01 6.83 2.97
N LEU A 80 -8.68 6.92 1.83
CA LEU A 80 -8.99 8.20 1.17
C LEU A 80 -9.89 9.09 2.04
N SER A 81 -10.93 8.51 2.66
CA SER A 81 -11.78 9.24 3.62
C SER A 81 -10.99 9.75 4.83
N MET A 82 -10.03 8.97 5.33
CA MET A 82 -9.19 9.38 6.45
C MET A 82 -8.25 10.54 6.07
N MET A 83 -7.70 10.52 4.85
CA MET A 83 -6.91 11.62 4.30
C MET A 83 -7.73 12.92 4.21
N GLN A 84 -8.97 12.83 3.70
CA GLN A 84 -9.88 13.98 3.66
C GLN A 84 -10.20 14.51 5.06
N THR A 85 -10.38 13.62 6.03
CA THR A 85 -10.64 14.00 7.44
C THR A 85 -9.53 14.90 8.01
N VAL A 86 -8.28 14.64 7.65
CA VAL A 86 -7.15 15.45 8.12
C VAL A 86 -6.80 16.62 7.20
N GLY A 87 -7.65 16.90 6.19
CA GLY A 87 -7.56 18.08 5.34
C GLY A 87 -6.74 17.88 4.06
N ILE A 88 -6.45 16.65 3.65
CA ILE A 88 -5.80 16.39 2.37
C ILE A 88 -6.80 16.55 1.22
N ASP A 89 -6.46 17.41 0.26
CA ASP A 89 -7.14 17.56 -1.01
C ASP A 89 -6.71 16.42 -1.96
N LEU A 90 -7.58 15.43 -2.16
CA LEU A 90 -7.26 14.24 -2.94
C LEU A 90 -7.00 14.54 -4.43
N GLU A 91 -7.60 15.59 -4.98
CA GLU A 91 -7.40 15.96 -6.40
C GLU A 91 -5.98 16.53 -6.61
N LYS A 92 -5.48 17.26 -5.63
CA LYS A 92 -4.09 17.77 -5.65
C LYS A 92 -3.08 16.71 -5.26
N ALA A 93 -3.42 15.87 -4.27
CA ALA A 93 -2.52 14.86 -3.72
C ALA A 93 -2.23 13.70 -4.68
N PHE A 94 -3.15 13.41 -5.61
CA PHE A 94 -3.03 12.29 -6.52
C PHE A 94 -3.22 12.67 -7.99
N TRP A 95 -2.43 12.02 -8.84
CA TRP A 95 -2.77 11.90 -10.26
C TRP A 95 -3.62 10.64 -10.43
N ARG A 96 -4.92 10.83 -10.59
CA ARG A 96 -5.87 9.73 -10.77
C ARG A 96 -5.97 9.36 -12.24
N LYS A 97 -5.76 8.08 -12.53
CA LYS A 97 -5.84 7.50 -13.88
C LYS A 97 -6.63 6.19 -13.86
N PRO A 98 -7.35 5.86 -14.92
CA PRO A 98 -7.86 4.49 -15.10
C PRO A 98 -6.73 3.46 -14.98
N LEU A 99 -7.06 2.23 -14.60
CA LEU A 99 -6.08 1.14 -14.54
C LEU A 99 -5.37 0.99 -15.89
N ASP A 100 -4.04 1.11 -15.86
CA ASP A 100 -3.17 0.96 -17.01
C ASP A 100 -1.93 0.17 -16.61
N LEU A 101 -1.88 -1.08 -17.03
CA LEU A 101 -0.79 -2.05 -16.78
C LEU A 101 -0.14 -2.43 -18.10
N ARG A 102 0.08 -1.47 -18.99
CA ARG A 102 0.75 -1.73 -20.27
C ARG A 102 2.25 -1.77 -20.11
N TYR A 103 2.83 -2.65 -20.90
CA TYR A 103 4.26 -2.76 -21.14
C TYR A 103 4.74 -1.75 -22.19
N ALA A 104 6.06 -1.63 -22.35
CA ALA A 104 6.66 -0.71 -23.33
C ALA A 104 6.29 -1.06 -24.78
N ASP A 105 5.99 -2.34 -25.08
CA ASP A 105 5.52 -2.82 -26.39
C ASP A 105 4.02 -2.56 -26.64
N GLY A 106 3.32 -1.93 -25.69
CA GLY A 106 1.89 -1.64 -25.77
C GLY A 106 0.98 -2.81 -25.38
N SER A 107 1.52 -3.99 -25.12
CA SER A 107 0.77 -5.14 -24.60
C SER A 107 0.37 -4.92 -23.13
N GLY A 108 -0.43 -5.81 -22.57
CA GLY A 108 -0.96 -5.67 -21.20
C GLY A 108 -2.38 -5.14 -21.17
N LEU A 109 -2.92 -4.89 -20.00
CA LEU A 109 -4.31 -4.44 -19.80
C LEU A 109 -4.39 -2.94 -19.52
N SER A 110 -5.23 -2.24 -20.28
CA SER A 110 -5.65 -0.86 -19.99
C SER A 110 -7.17 -0.79 -19.96
N LEU A 111 -7.72 -0.18 -18.92
CA LEU A 111 -9.16 0.00 -18.81
C LEU A 111 -9.56 1.42 -19.25
N PRO A 112 -10.63 1.58 -20.03
CA PRO A 112 -11.17 2.90 -20.35
C PRO A 112 -11.82 3.53 -19.11
N ASN A 113 -11.93 4.86 -19.11
CA ASN A 113 -12.60 5.62 -18.05
C ASN A 113 -14.13 5.43 -18.11
N LYS A 114 -14.58 4.25 -17.72
CA LYS A 114 -16.00 3.86 -17.65
C LYS A 114 -16.26 3.08 -16.38
N SER A 115 -17.54 3.00 -15.98
CA SER A 115 -17.93 2.17 -14.84
C SER A 115 -17.94 0.68 -15.18
N PHE A 116 -17.77 -0.17 -14.17
CA PHE A 116 -18.02 -1.61 -14.28
C PHE A 116 -19.48 -1.87 -14.71
N PRO A 117 -19.76 -2.85 -15.58
CA PRO A 117 -18.82 -3.80 -16.19
C PRO A 117 -18.19 -3.31 -17.51
N LEU A 118 -18.58 -2.14 -18.03
CA LEU A 118 -18.20 -1.69 -19.37
C LEU A 118 -16.70 -1.45 -19.51
N ASN A 119 -16.04 -0.93 -18.50
CA ASN A 119 -14.59 -0.72 -18.49
C ASN A 119 -13.83 -2.05 -18.67
N LEU A 120 -14.19 -3.08 -17.90
CA LEU A 120 -13.53 -4.37 -17.95
C LEU A 120 -13.82 -5.09 -19.27
N LEU A 121 -15.08 -5.10 -19.70
CA LEU A 121 -15.47 -5.69 -20.98
C LEU A 121 -14.73 -5.05 -22.16
N GLN A 122 -14.65 -3.72 -22.19
CA GLN A 122 -13.95 -3.01 -23.24
C GLN A 122 -12.43 -3.20 -23.16
N GLY A 123 -11.82 -3.13 -21.97
CA GLY A 123 -10.40 -3.35 -21.78
C GLY A 123 -9.96 -4.73 -22.28
N ILE A 124 -10.76 -5.76 -22.02
CA ILE A 124 -10.50 -7.12 -22.50
C ILE A 124 -10.77 -7.23 -24.02
N ALA A 125 -11.94 -6.75 -24.49
CA ALA A 125 -12.35 -6.90 -25.89
C ALA A 125 -11.38 -6.22 -26.85
N PHE A 126 -10.94 -5.00 -26.54
CA PHE A 126 -10.06 -4.21 -27.41
C PHE A 126 -8.56 -4.43 -27.16
N ASN A 127 -8.19 -5.34 -26.27
CA ASN A 127 -6.80 -5.73 -26.12
C ASN A 127 -6.31 -6.43 -27.39
N SER A 128 -5.41 -5.79 -28.11
CA SER A 128 -4.88 -6.32 -29.39
C SER A 128 -3.83 -7.42 -29.22
N SER A 129 -3.22 -7.52 -28.05
CA SER A 129 -2.17 -8.50 -27.74
C SER A 129 -2.72 -9.87 -27.41
N TRP A 130 -4.02 -9.96 -27.08
CA TRP A 130 -4.66 -11.19 -26.63
C TRP A 130 -5.50 -11.83 -27.72
N SER A 131 -5.34 -13.15 -27.88
CA SER A 131 -6.16 -13.95 -28.77
C SER A 131 -7.61 -14.04 -28.27
N ALA A 132 -8.53 -14.52 -29.12
CA ALA A 132 -9.91 -14.78 -28.73
C ALA A 132 -10.01 -15.82 -27.58
N VAL A 133 -9.08 -16.79 -27.55
CA VAL A 133 -9.01 -17.81 -26.49
C VAL A 133 -8.59 -17.18 -25.16
N ASP A 134 -7.60 -16.29 -25.16
CA ASP A 134 -7.13 -15.57 -23.99
C ASP A 134 -8.29 -14.77 -23.34
N LYS A 135 -8.99 -14.00 -24.17
CA LYS A 135 -10.14 -13.18 -23.76
C LYS A 135 -11.28 -14.03 -23.19
N TRP A 136 -11.58 -15.13 -23.87
CA TRP A 136 -12.65 -16.04 -23.45
C TRP A 136 -12.33 -16.71 -22.12
N GLN A 137 -11.13 -17.23 -21.94
CA GLN A 137 -10.73 -17.87 -20.67
C GLN A 137 -10.71 -16.89 -19.50
N LEU A 138 -10.24 -15.65 -19.72
CA LEU A 138 -10.28 -14.62 -18.69
C LEU A 138 -11.72 -14.27 -18.33
N PHE A 139 -12.59 -14.09 -19.32
CA PHE A 139 -14.01 -13.81 -19.10
C PHE A 139 -14.72 -14.95 -18.35
N LYS A 140 -14.46 -16.19 -18.73
CA LYS A 140 -14.99 -17.38 -18.05
C LYS A 140 -14.54 -17.45 -16.59
N SER A 141 -13.27 -17.19 -16.32
CA SER A 141 -12.72 -17.16 -14.95
C SER A 141 -13.33 -16.05 -14.12
N ALA A 142 -13.48 -14.85 -14.67
CA ALA A 142 -14.13 -13.73 -14.00
C ALA A 142 -15.58 -14.04 -13.65
N TRP A 143 -16.32 -14.67 -14.55
CA TRP A 143 -17.70 -15.11 -14.29
C TRP A 143 -17.74 -16.21 -13.21
N GLN A 144 -16.83 -17.16 -13.26
CA GLN A 144 -16.73 -18.21 -12.24
C GLN A 144 -16.47 -17.61 -10.85
N TRP A 145 -15.52 -16.68 -10.74
CA TRP A 145 -15.22 -15.98 -9.48
C TRP A 145 -16.43 -15.19 -8.96
N GLN A 146 -17.15 -14.52 -9.86
CA GLN A 146 -18.39 -13.82 -9.50
C GLN A 146 -19.49 -14.77 -9.03
N GLY A 147 -19.66 -15.93 -9.70
CA GLY A 147 -20.60 -16.97 -9.30
C GLY A 147 -20.29 -17.60 -7.94
N MET A 148 -19.01 -17.66 -7.58
CA MET A 148 -18.51 -18.08 -6.27
C MET A 148 -18.56 -16.94 -5.22
N HIS A 149 -19.16 -15.80 -5.54
CA HIS A 149 -19.18 -14.58 -4.69
C HIS A 149 -17.78 -14.11 -4.26
N PHE A 150 -16.74 -14.42 -5.04
CA PHE A 150 -15.32 -14.16 -4.72
C PHE A 150 -14.84 -14.88 -3.44
N GLU A 151 -15.41 -16.02 -3.15
CA GLU A 151 -15.03 -16.89 -2.03
C GLU A 151 -14.37 -18.17 -2.55
N CYS A 152 -13.39 -18.69 -1.81
CA CYS A 152 -12.76 -19.98 -2.10
C CYS A 152 -12.29 -20.65 -0.80
N ALA A 153 -11.88 -21.91 -0.88
CA ALA A 153 -11.30 -22.62 0.25
C ALA A 153 -9.96 -21.97 0.66
N GLU A 154 -9.67 -21.95 1.96
CA GLU A 154 -8.50 -21.24 2.52
C GLU A 154 -7.15 -21.75 2.03
N HIS A 155 -7.06 -23.02 1.66
CA HIS A 155 -5.82 -23.65 1.18
C HIS A 155 -5.50 -23.34 -0.29
N LEU A 156 -6.44 -22.76 -1.06
CA LEU A 156 -6.19 -22.46 -2.48
C LEU A 156 -5.30 -21.24 -2.66
N THR A 157 -4.34 -21.41 -3.54
CA THR A 157 -3.43 -20.34 -3.96
C THR A 157 -3.99 -19.57 -5.17
N VAL A 158 -3.36 -18.45 -5.50
CA VAL A 158 -3.69 -17.70 -6.74
C VAL A 158 -3.42 -18.54 -7.97
N ALA A 159 -2.33 -19.31 -7.98
CA ALA A 159 -2.02 -20.23 -9.07
C ALA A 159 -3.12 -21.27 -9.29
N ASP A 160 -3.68 -21.84 -8.20
CA ASP A 160 -4.80 -22.79 -8.28
C ASP A 160 -6.06 -22.16 -8.88
N LEU A 161 -6.38 -20.93 -8.51
CA LEU A 161 -7.53 -20.20 -9.05
C LEU A 161 -7.38 -19.86 -10.54
N CYS A 162 -6.16 -19.66 -10.98
CA CYS A 162 -5.82 -19.21 -12.34
C CYS A 162 -5.39 -20.34 -13.28
N LYS A 163 -5.38 -21.59 -12.84
CA LYS A 163 -4.88 -22.76 -13.61
C LYS A 163 -5.51 -22.98 -14.99
N ASN A 164 -6.70 -22.43 -15.21
CA ASN A 164 -7.41 -22.53 -16.50
C ASN A 164 -7.15 -21.34 -17.43
N LEU A 165 -6.35 -20.36 -17.01
CA LEU A 165 -5.97 -19.24 -17.86
C LEU A 165 -4.86 -19.66 -18.83
N THR A 166 -4.81 -18.98 -19.97
CA THR A 166 -3.70 -19.16 -20.91
C THR A 166 -2.39 -18.64 -20.32
N PRO A 167 -1.23 -19.15 -20.77
CA PRO A 167 0.07 -18.63 -20.38
C PRO A 167 0.20 -17.12 -20.65
N THR A 168 -0.37 -16.61 -21.72
CA THR A 168 -0.37 -15.18 -22.07
C THR A 168 -1.08 -14.34 -21.00
N VAL A 169 -2.32 -14.69 -20.65
CA VAL A 169 -3.08 -13.94 -19.64
C VAL A 169 -2.44 -14.08 -18.25
N TRP A 170 -1.89 -15.24 -17.96
CA TRP A 170 -1.16 -15.48 -16.73
C TRP A 170 0.04 -14.54 -16.60
N GLN A 171 0.94 -14.53 -17.60
CA GLN A 171 2.18 -13.76 -17.60
C GLN A 171 1.96 -12.25 -17.75
N ASP A 172 0.97 -11.86 -18.58
CA ASP A 172 0.74 -10.44 -18.88
C ASP A 172 -0.11 -9.73 -17.82
N LEU A 173 -0.89 -10.47 -17.03
CA LEU A 173 -1.85 -9.86 -16.12
C LEU A 173 -1.85 -10.49 -14.71
N MET A 174 -2.15 -11.79 -14.59
CA MET A 174 -2.50 -12.35 -13.28
C MET A 174 -1.32 -12.46 -12.33
N GLU A 175 -0.19 -12.95 -12.80
CA GLU A 175 1.02 -13.09 -11.98
C GLU A 175 1.59 -11.72 -11.56
N PRO A 176 1.79 -10.74 -12.48
CA PRO A 176 2.22 -9.41 -12.11
C PRO A 176 1.25 -8.71 -11.14
N LEU A 177 -0.05 -8.87 -11.36
CA LEU A 177 -1.07 -8.29 -10.49
C LEU A 177 -1.05 -8.94 -9.09
N CYS A 178 -0.90 -10.26 -9.01
CA CYS A 178 -0.78 -10.96 -7.74
C CYS A 178 0.46 -10.50 -6.96
N VAL A 179 1.63 -10.51 -7.60
CA VAL A 179 2.89 -10.12 -6.95
C VAL A 179 2.85 -8.66 -6.51
N SER A 180 2.26 -7.78 -7.31
CA SER A 180 2.16 -6.35 -6.98
C SER A 180 1.19 -6.08 -5.82
N ALA A 181 0.05 -6.79 -5.79
CA ALA A 181 -0.99 -6.57 -4.81
C ALA A 181 -0.72 -7.26 -3.47
N LEU A 182 -0.08 -8.45 -3.49
CA LEU A 182 0.12 -9.30 -2.32
C LEU A 182 1.58 -9.39 -1.88
N ASN A 183 2.52 -8.88 -2.67
CA ASN A 183 3.97 -9.02 -2.45
C ASN A 183 4.39 -10.49 -2.18
N THR A 184 3.72 -11.43 -2.82
CA THR A 184 3.89 -12.87 -2.60
C THR A 184 3.80 -13.58 -3.95
N PRO A 185 4.66 -14.56 -4.24
CA PRO A 185 4.55 -15.36 -5.46
C PRO A 185 3.20 -16.05 -5.54
N ALA A 186 2.63 -16.16 -6.75
CA ALA A 186 1.25 -16.62 -6.94
C ALA A 186 0.99 -18.07 -6.47
N HIS A 187 2.02 -18.89 -6.39
CA HIS A 187 1.93 -20.27 -5.87
C HIS A 187 1.93 -20.36 -4.32
N GLU A 188 2.25 -19.24 -3.63
CA GLU A 188 2.19 -19.11 -2.18
C GLU A 188 1.07 -18.15 -1.74
N ALA A 189 0.67 -17.25 -2.62
CA ALA A 189 -0.29 -16.20 -2.32
C ALA A 189 -1.71 -16.76 -2.11
N SER A 190 -2.39 -16.25 -1.06
CA SER A 190 -3.75 -16.67 -0.72
C SER A 190 -4.75 -16.33 -1.82
N GLY A 191 -5.41 -17.35 -2.37
CA GLY A 191 -6.51 -17.19 -3.34
C GLY A 191 -7.67 -16.38 -2.79
N LYS A 192 -8.00 -16.57 -1.52
CA LYS A 192 -9.10 -15.85 -0.84
C LYS A 192 -8.81 -14.34 -0.76
N VAL A 193 -7.59 -13.95 -0.39
CA VAL A 193 -7.20 -12.54 -0.34
C VAL A 193 -7.18 -11.93 -1.74
N PHE A 194 -6.65 -12.66 -2.73
CA PHE A 194 -6.63 -12.22 -4.12
C PHE A 194 -8.04 -11.98 -4.68
N LEU A 195 -8.97 -12.91 -4.48
CA LEU A 195 -10.36 -12.75 -4.90
C LEU A 195 -11.02 -11.55 -4.24
N ARG A 196 -10.70 -11.26 -2.97
CA ARG A 196 -11.19 -10.06 -2.30
C ARG A 196 -10.67 -8.79 -2.97
N ILE A 197 -9.39 -8.76 -3.34
CA ILE A 197 -8.81 -7.61 -4.07
C ILE A 197 -9.50 -7.45 -5.42
N MET A 198 -9.69 -8.54 -6.17
CA MET A 198 -10.40 -8.51 -7.45
C MET A 198 -11.80 -7.92 -7.29
N LYS A 199 -12.56 -8.41 -6.30
CA LYS A 199 -13.90 -7.90 -5.98
C LYS A 199 -13.90 -6.40 -5.73
N ASP A 200 -13.04 -5.94 -4.83
CA ASP A 200 -13.04 -4.56 -4.39
C ASP A 200 -12.50 -3.60 -5.48
N ALA A 201 -11.48 -4.02 -6.24
CA ALA A 201 -10.84 -3.18 -7.25
C ALA A 201 -11.55 -3.21 -8.61
N LEU A 202 -11.79 -4.40 -9.16
CA LEU A 202 -12.29 -4.53 -10.54
C LEU A 202 -13.82 -4.62 -10.62
N PHE A 203 -14.47 -5.15 -9.59
CA PHE A 203 -15.93 -5.34 -9.54
C PHE A 203 -16.61 -4.37 -8.56
N GLY A 204 -15.85 -3.43 -8.00
CA GLY A 204 -16.35 -2.37 -7.12
C GLY A 204 -17.05 -1.22 -7.85
N PRO A 205 -17.46 -0.18 -7.12
CA PRO A 205 -18.02 1.04 -7.70
C PRO A 205 -17.12 1.70 -8.74
N ALA A 206 -17.68 2.61 -9.55
CA ALA A 206 -16.91 3.36 -10.54
C ALA A 206 -15.68 4.02 -9.92
N GLY A 207 -14.54 3.89 -10.58
CA GLY A 207 -13.25 4.41 -10.12
C GLY A 207 -12.53 3.56 -9.09
N SER A 208 -13.08 2.40 -8.66
CA SER A 208 -12.39 1.53 -7.70
C SER A 208 -11.07 0.98 -8.24
N SER A 209 -10.99 0.71 -9.53
CA SER A 209 -9.77 0.25 -10.21
C SER A 209 -8.79 1.37 -10.59
N ASP A 210 -9.16 2.64 -10.41
CA ASP A 210 -8.28 3.73 -10.79
C ASP A 210 -6.98 3.69 -10.00
N LEU A 211 -5.88 3.93 -10.68
CA LEU A 211 -4.57 4.15 -10.07
C LEU A 211 -4.51 5.57 -9.52
N LEU A 212 -4.09 5.70 -8.29
CA LEU A 212 -3.87 6.96 -7.60
C LEU A 212 -2.36 7.13 -7.39
N LEU A 213 -1.70 7.83 -8.31
CA LEU A 213 -0.26 8.09 -8.27
C LEU A 213 -0.01 9.30 -7.35
N PRO A 214 0.70 9.15 -6.21
CA PRO A 214 0.94 10.26 -5.29
C PRO A 214 1.75 11.39 -5.96
N ARG A 215 1.27 12.62 -5.86
CA ARG A 215 1.98 13.84 -6.27
C ARG A 215 2.76 14.50 -5.14
N LEU A 216 2.56 14.00 -3.92
CA LEU A 216 3.24 14.40 -2.71
C LEU A 216 4.10 13.24 -2.21
N ASP A 217 5.16 13.54 -1.47
CA ASP A 217 5.87 12.49 -0.74
C ASP A 217 4.98 11.82 0.30
N LEU A 218 5.33 10.60 0.70
CA LEU A 218 4.50 9.79 1.60
C LEU A 218 4.32 10.41 2.99
N GLY A 219 5.27 11.24 3.44
CA GLY A 219 5.15 11.97 4.70
C GLY A 219 4.07 13.05 4.62
N GLN A 220 4.05 13.82 3.54
CA GLN A 220 3.06 14.87 3.29
C GLN A 220 1.70 14.29 2.93
N LEU A 221 1.67 13.13 2.27
CA LEU A 221 0.44 12.50 1.78
C LEU A 221 -0.55 12.18 2.89
N PHE A 222 -0.09 11.76 4.08
CA PHE A 222 -0.98 11.48 5.19
C PHE A 222 -0.35 11.70 6.58
N PRO A 223 0.81 11.14 6.94
CA PRO A 223 1.33 11.17 8.32
C PRO A 223 1.45 12.56 8.91
N ASN A 224 2.06 13.51 8.21
CA ASN A 224 2.29 14.87 8.71
C ASN A 224 0.97 15.64 8.93
N ALA A 225 0.00 15.46 8.03
CA ALA A 225 -1.32 16.07 8.16
C ALA A 225 -2.10 15.43 9.32
N ALA A 226 -1.99 14.11 9.47
CA ALA A 226 -2.62 13.38 10.57
C ALA A 226 -2.11 13.83 11.94
N ILE A 227 -0.80 14.00 12.13
CA ILE A 227 -0.22 14.50 13.37
C ILE A 227 -0.71 15.92 13.68
N LYS A 228 -0.63 16.84 12.70
CA LYS A 228 -1.11 18.22 12.88
C LYS A 228 -2.60 18.24 13.27
N TRP A 229 -3.40 17.39 12.63
CA TRP A 229 -4.82 17.29 12.93
C TRP A 229 -5.06 16.76 14.36
N LEU A 230 -4.34 15.69 14.76
CA LEU A 230 -4.43 15.08 16.09
C LEU A 230 -4.07 16.08 17.19
N GLU A 231 -2.94 16.77 17.08
CA GLU A 231 -2.49 17.78 18.03
C GLU A 231 -3.48 18.93 18.14
N LYS A 232 -4.00 19.43 17.02
CA LYS A 232 -5.04 20.48 16.98
C LYS A 232 -6.32 20.04 17.69
N ASN A 233 -6.63 18.73 17.71
CA ASN A 233 -7.82 18.17 18.35
C ASN A 233 -7.53 17.59 19.76
N GLY A 234 -6.40 17.97 20.39
CA GLY A 234 -6.10 17.67 21.78
C GLY A 234 -5.45 16.29 22.04
N ALA A 235 -5.05 15.56 21.01
CA ALA A 235 -4.27 14.34 21.18
C ALA A 235 -2.80 14.66 21.51
N SER A 236 -2.16 13.83 22.34
CA SER A 236 -0.73 13.88 22.61
C SER A 236 0.02 12.96 21.64
N CYS A 237 0.92 13.53 20.82
CA CYS A 237 1.72 12.75 19.87
C CYS A 237 3.20 12.79 20.28
N GLN A 238 3.81 11.62 20.53
CA GLN A 238 5.17 11.49 21.05
C GLN A 238 5.99 10.56 20.15
N SER A 239 7.00 11.11 19.49
CA SER A 239 7.99 10.34 18.70
C SER A 239 9.25 10.06 19.53
N GLY A 240 10.03 9.04 19.11
CA GLY A 240 11.21 8.60 19.84
C GLY A 240 10.89 7.88 21.15
N GLN A 241 9.66 7.43 21.34
CA GLN A 241 9.16 6.75 22.54
C GLN A 241 8.91 5.26 22.24
N ARG A 242 9.90 4.42 22.47
CA ARG A 242 9.75 2.97 22.35
C ARG A 242 9.09 2.42 23.62
N ILE A 243 8.00 1.69 23.43
CA ILE A 243 7.33 0.95 24.50
C ILE A 243 7.92 -0.46 24.53
N GLU A 244 8.55 -0.80 25.63
CA GLU A 244 9.20 -2.09 25.81
C GLU A 244 8.36 -3.08 26.63
N SER A 245 7.42 -2.56 27.44
CA SER A 245 6.55 -3.40 28.26
C SER A 245 5.20 -2.74 28.55
N ILE A 246 4.22 -3.60 28.77
CA ILE A 246 2.86 -3.24 29.18
C ILE A 246 2.60 -3.88 30.54
N VAL A 247 1.99 -3.14 31.47
CA VAL A 247 1.55 -3.66 32.75
C VAL A 247 0.03 -3.63 32.81
N ASP A 248 -0.60 -4.75 33.11
CA ASP A 248 -2.03 -4.87 33.39
C ASP A 248 -2.25 -4.74 34.91
N SER A 249 -2.84 -3.64 35.34
CA SER A 249 -3.18 -3.41 36.75
C SER A 249 -4.47 -4.14 37.18
N GLY A 250 -5.05 -4.94 36.29
CA GLY A 250 -6.29 -5.66 36.53
C GLY A 250 -7.55 -4.81 36.38
N ILE A 251 -8.70 -5.48 36.39
CA ILE A 251 -10.00 -4.81 36.39
C ILE A 251 -10.27 -4.32 37.80
N ASN A 252 -10.19 -3.01 38.00
CA ASN A 252 -10.53 -2.41 39.31
C ASN A 252 -12.01 -2.04 39.35
N PRO A 253 -12.77 -2.48 40.35
CA PRO A 253 -14.16 -2.09 40.52
C PRO A 253 -14.35 -0.56 40.66
N SER A 254 -13.30 0.17 41.04
CA SER A 254 -13.30 1.64 41.20
C SER A 254 -13.11 2.44 39.90
N LYS A 255 -13.16 1.78 38.72
CA LYS A 255 -12.95 2.43 37.42
C LYS A 255 -11.55 3.05 37.21
N ALA A 256 -10.52 2.60 37.94
CA ALA A 256 -9.16 3.04 37.72
C ALA A 256 -8.64 2.52 36.37
N PRO A 257 -7.76 3.26 35.66
CA PRO A 257 -7.15 2.84 34.39
C PRO A 257 -6.48 1.48 34.53
N ARG A 258 -6.74 0.59 33.56
CA ARG A 258 -6.24 -0.80 33.59
C ARG A 258 -4.79 -0.94 33.15
N TRP A 259 -4.38 -0.16 32.16
CA TRP A 259 -3.10 -0.35 31.48
C TRP A 259 -2.09 0.69 31.91
N GLN A 260 -0.85 0.27 32.15
CA GLN A 260 0.25 1.19 32.47
C GLN A 260 1.39 1.01 31.47
N LEU A 261 1.88 2.14 30.93
CA LEU A 261 3.04 2.27 30.05
C LEU A 261 4.02 3.25 30.68
N GLY A 262 5.10 2.75 31.29
CA GLY A 262 5.97 3.58 32.14
C GLY A 262 5.16 4.23 33.27
N ASP A 263 5.18 5.55 33.37
CA ASP A 263 4.45 6.32 34.40
C ASP A 263 3.00 6.66 33.99
N TYR A 264 2.61 6.38 32.74
CA TYR A 264 1.29 6.74 32.18
C TYR A 264 0.28 5.61 32.38
N LYS A 265 -0.97 5.99 32.68
CA LYS A 265 -2.08 5.05 32.86
C LYS A 265 -3.19 5.30 31.87
N PHE A 266 -3.72 4.21 31.28
CA PHE A 266 -4.72 4.24 30.21
C PHE A 266 -5.85 3.25 30.49
N ASP A 267 -7.05 3.58 30.01
CA ASP A 267 -8.20 2.69 30.04
C ASP A 267 -8.10 1.59 29.00
N HIS A 268 -7.61 1.95 27.80
CA HIS A 268 -7.44 1.04 26.67
C HIS A 268 -6.11 1.25 25.96
N LEU A 269 -5.65 0.16 25.28
CA LEU A 269 -4.49 0.17 24.40
C LEU A 269 -4.90 -0.26 23.01
N VAL A 270 -4.30 0.38 22.01
CA VAL A 270 -4.28 -0.07 20.62
C VAL A 270 -2.83 -0.31 20.23
N ILE A 271 -2.49 -1.53 19.81
CA ILE A 271 -1.15 -1.89 19.36
C ILE A 271 -1.17 -1.93 17.84
N ALA A 272 -0.52 -0.96 17.23
CA ALA A 272 -0.44 -0.76 15.77
C ALA A 272 1.01 -0.88 15.26
N THR A 273 1.82 -1.66 15.96
CA THR A 273 3.20 -1.99 15.59
C THR A 273 3.25 -3.15 14.60
N PRO A 274 4.40 -3.45 13.97
CA PRO A 274 4.60 -4.70 13.26
C PRO A 274 4.25 -5.92 14.12
N ALA A 275 3.88 -7.04 13.47
CA ALA A 275 3.38 -8.23 14.16
C ALA A 275 4.38 -8.80 15.19
N TRP A 276 5.67 -8.78 14.88
CA TRP A 276 6.73 -9.25 15.81
C TRP A 276 6.88 -8.36 17.06
N ASP A 277 6.80 -7.03 16.92
CA ASP A 277 6.81 -6.11 18.05
C ASP A 277 5.55 -6.28 18.89
N ALA A 278 4.38 -6.40 18.23
CA ALA A 278 3.11 -6.67 18.91
C ALA A 278 3.15 -8.00 19.67
N ALA A 279 3.73 -9.06 19.07
CA ALA A 279 3.89 -10.36 19.71
C ALA A 279 4.74 -10.26 20.96
N HIS A 280 5.86 -9.55 20.90
CA HIS A 280 6.72 -9.32 22.07
C HIS A 280 5.98 -8.60 23.22
N LEU A 281 5.24 -7.54 22.90
CA LEU A 281 4.48 -6.78 23.90
C LEU A 281 3.33 -7.59 24.52
N LEU A 282 2.74 -8.52 23.77
CA LEU A 282 1.54 -9.27 24.16
C LEU A 282 1.83 -10.70 24.68
N GLU A 283 3.05 -11.17 24.62
CA GLU A 283 3.41 -12.55 24.98
C GLU A 283 2.89 -12.96 26.35
N LYS A 284 3.03 -12.08 27.36
CA LYS A 284 2.58 -12.34 28.74
C LYS A 284 1.05 -12.34 28.91
N PHE A 285 0.31 -11.74 27.96
CA PHE A 285 -1.15 -11.61 28.03
C PHE A 285 -1.87 -12.63 27.18
N ASN A 286 -1.27 -13.01 26.03
CA ASN A 286 -1.84 -13.99 25.12
C ASN A 286 -0.71 -14.66 24.32
N SER A 287 -0.09 -15.66 24.92
CA SER A 287 1.03 -16.40 24.31
C SER A 287 0.65 -17.12 23.02
N ALA A 288 -0.58 -17.65 22.91
CA ALA A 288 -1.06 -18.31 21.70
C ALA A 288 -1.14 -17.35 20.51
N TRP A 289 -1.69 -16.15 20.73
CA TRP A 289 -1.73 -15.11 19.70
C TRP A 289 -0.32 -14.63 19.34
N ALA A 290 0.53 -14.40 20.34
CA ALA A 290 1.92 -13.98 20.13
C ALA A 290 2.70 -14.99 19.28
N THR A 291 2.56 -16.28 19.57
CA THR A 291 3.15 -17.36 18.77
C THR A 291 2.66 -17.33 17.32
N THR A 292 1.35 -17.17 17.12
CA THR A 292 0.77 -17.06 15.76
C THR A 292 1.32 -15.84 15.03
N ALA A 293 1.40 -14.68 15.69
CA ALA A 293 1.92 -13.45 15.10
C ALA A 293 3.41 -13.54 14.72
N GLN A 294 4.22 -14.25 15.52
CA GLN A 294 5.64 -14.52 15.22
C GLN A 294 5.84 -15.44 14.01
N GLN A 295 4.87 -16.29 13.68
CA GLN A 295 4.93 -17.16 12.51
C GLN A 295 4.65 -16.46 11.18
N LEU A 296 4.19 -15.20 11.21
CA LEU A 296 3.98 -14.43 9.99
C LEU A 296 5.30 -14.20 9.26
N LYS A 297 5.36 -14.65 8.02
CA LYS A 297 6.51 -14.41 7.13
C LYS A 297 6.40 -13.02 6.51
N HIS A 298 7.56 -12.44 6.23
CA HIS A 298 7.67 -11.12 5.63
C HIS A 298 8.49 -11.20 4.35
N GLU A 299 7.91 -10.70 3.25
CA GLU A 299 8.61 -10.60 1.98
C GLU A 299 9.15 -9.17 1.79
N THR A 300 10.37 -9.08 1.31
CA THR A 300 11.03 -7.79 1.08
C THR A 300 10.51 -7.16 -0.22
N ILE A 301 10.30 -5.85 -0.19
CA ILE A 301 10.12 -5.03 -1.39
C ILE A 301 11.33 -4.13 -1.51
N ALA A 302 11.98 -4.12 -2.68
CA ALA A 302 13.04 -3.18 -2.97
C ALA A 302 12.54 -2.11 -3.94
N THR A 303 12.99 -0.88 -3.73
CA THR A 303 12.83 0.20 -4.70
C THR A 303 14.20 0.73 -5.08
N VAL A 304 14.54 0.66 -6.36
CA VAL A 304 15.78 1.22 -6.90
C VAL A 304 15.43 2.54 -7.57
N TYR A 305 15.96 3.63 -7.01
CA TYR A 305 15.84 4.96 -7.60
C TYR A 305 17.01 5.21 -8.53
N VAL A 306 16.72 5.69 -9.73
CA VAL A 306 17.72 5.95 -10.76
C VAL A 306 17.52 7.35 -11.30
N GLN A 307 18.58 8.18 -11.26
CA GLN A 307 18.58 9.52 -11.83
C GLN A 307 19.06 9.44 -13.27
N GLY A 308 18.25 9.88 -14.18
CA GLY A 308 18.57 10.05 -15.61
C GLY A 308 18.69 11.52 -16.01
N PRO A 309 18.85 11.78 -17.32
CA PRO A 309 18.82 13.13 -17.87
C PRO A 309 17.53 13.86 -17.48
N LEU A 310 17.67 15.17 -17.19
CA LEU A 310 16.54 15.97 -16.69
C LEU A 310 15.37 16.09 -17.67
N ASP A 311 15.62 15.95 -18.96
CA ASP A 311 14.62 15.96 -20.03
C ASP A 311 14.02 14.58 -20.30
N PHE A 312 14.53 13.51 -19.68
CA PHE A 312 14.05 12.17 -19.89
C PHE A 312 12.64 11.97 -19.30
N LYS A 313 11.79 11.30 -20.08
CA LYS A 313 10.45 10.89 -19.65
C LYS A 313 10.13 9.51 -20.19
N LEU A 314 9.53 8.67 -19.37
CA LEU A 314 8.89 7.45 -19.83
C LEU A 314 7.66 7.78 -20.67
N PRO A 315 7.21 6.87 -21.57
CA PRO A 315 5.98 7.06 -22.35
C PRO A 315 4.74 7.29 -21.49
N GLN A 316 4.78 6.77 -20.27
CA GLN A 316 3.73 6.91 -19.26
C GLN A 316 4.34 7.10 -17.87
N PRO A 317 3.60 7.73 -16.92
CA PRO A 317 4.11 7.96 -15.56
C PRO A 317 4.35 6.68 -14.77
N MET A 318 3.71 5.58 -15.17
CA MET A 318 3.93 4.23 -14.66
C MET A 318 3.91 3.25 -15.83
N LEU A 319 4.87 2.36 -15.88
CA LEU A 319 5.03 1.36 -16.93
C LEU A 319 5.21 -0.02 -16.29
N ALA A 320 4.43 -1.02 -16.75
CA ALA A 320 4.66 -2.40 -16.39
C ALA A 320 5.94 -2.93 -17.06
N LEU A 321 6.67 -3.78 -16.36
CA LEU A 321 7.91 -4.39 -16.84
C LEU A 321 7.78 -5.91 -16.80
N ARG A 322 8.29 -6.58 -17.86
CA ARG A 322 8.36 -8.03 -17.86
C ARG A 322 9.46 -8.49 -16.92
N THR A 323 9.11 -9.41 -16.03
CA THR A 323 10.06 -10.01 -15.10
C THR A 323 10.66 -11.28 -15.67
N THR A 324 11.97 -11.41 -15.51
CA THR A 324 12.74 -12.60 -15.89
C THR A 324 13.85 -12.81 -14.87
N GLN A 325 14.58 -13.93 -15.00
CA GLN A 325 15.84 -14.10 -14.30
C GLN A 325 16.82 -13.01 -14.76
N GLY A 326 17.18 -12.08 -13.88
CA GLY A 326 18.03 -10.91 -14.22
C GLY A 326 17.27 -9.62 -14.56
N SER A 327 15.93 -9.64 -14.57
CA SER A 327 15.07 -8.46 -14.76
C SER A 327 13.96 -8.47 -13.71
N PRO A 328 14.26 -8.11 -12.46
CA PRO A 328 13.37 -8.38 -11.32
C PRO A 328 12.26 -7.35 -11.11
N ALA A 329 12.35 -6.14 -11.67
CA ALA A 329 11.35 -5.09 -11.41
C ALA A 329 10.05 -5.36 -12.18
N GLN A 330 8.92 -5.20 -11.49
CA GLN A 330 7.57 -5.31 -12.06
C GLN A 330 7.08 -3.99 -12.66
N PHE A 331 7.53 -2.86 -12.09
CA PHE A 331 7.10 -1.53 -12.52
C PHE A 331 8.25 -0.53 -12.50
N ALA A 332 8.20 0.40 -13.46
CA ALA A 332 8.96 1.63 -13.45
C ALA A 332 8.01 2.82 -13.30
N PHE A 333 8.34 3.75 -12.42
CA PHE A 333 7.62 5.00 -12.20
C PHE A 333 8.50 6.18 -12.61
N ASP A 334 7.97 7.08 -13.39
CA ASP A 334 8.59 8.35 -13.73
C ASP A 334 8.16 9.41 -12.71
N ARG A 335 8.98 9.59 -11.69
CA ARG A 335 8.69 10.54 -10.61
C ARG A 335 8.70 11.98 -11.11
N GLY A 336 9.50 12.28 -12.13
CA GLY A 336 9.53 13.60 -12.76
C GLY A 336 8.21 13.98 -13.44
N GLN A 337 7.45 12.99 -13.92
CA GLN A 337 6.10 13.23 -14.44
C GLN A 337 5.03 13.30 -13.34
N ILE A 338 5.20 12.52 -12.26
CA ILE A 338 4.20 12.36 -11.20
C ILE A 338 4.25 13.53 -10.21
N TYR A 339 5.46 13.89 -9.74
CA TYR A 339 5.67 14.88 -8.70
C TYR A 339 5.76 16.27 -9.30
N THR A 340 4.75 17.12 -9.07
CA THR A 340 4.70 18.46 -9.63
C THR A 340 5.43 19.51 -8.79
N GLU A 341 5.60 19.28 -7.50
CA GLU A 341 6.18 20.24 -6.54
C GLU A 341 7.63 19.93 -6.16
N ALA A 342 8.01 18.65 -6.13
CA ALA A 342 9.40 18.25 -5.92
C ALA A 342 10.09 18.18 -7.27
N ASN A 343 10.87 19.19 -7.61
CA ASN A 343 11.65 19.25 -8.86
C ASN A 343 12.56 18.00 -8.99
N THR A 344 12.01 16.89 -9.46
CA THR A 344 12.68 15.59 -9.62
C THR A 344 12.69 15.11 -11.08
N PRO A 345 13.03 15.99 -12.06
CA PRO A 345 13.02 15.60 -13.47
C PRO A 345 14.02 14.48 -13.73
N GLY A 346 13.64 13.52 -14.55
CA GLY A 346 14.46 12.37 -14.91
C GLY A 346 14.64 11.32 -13.80
N LEU A 347 14.02 11.49 -12.63
CA LEU A 347 14.08 10.50 -11.56
C LEU A 347 13.08 9.35 -11.80
N LEU A 348 13.62 8.15 -11.89
CA LEU A 348 12.86 6.91 -12.03
C LEU A 348 12.87 6.11 -10.73
N ALA A 349 11.79 5.37 -10.45
CA ALA A 349 11.72 4.42 -9.36
C ALA A 349 11.30 3.03 -9.90
N PHE A 350 12.13 2.03 -9.68
CA PHE A 350 11.87 0.65 -10.05
C PHE A 350 11.45 -0.15 -8.83
N VAL A 351 10.31 -0.83 -8.90
CA VAL A 351 9.77 -1.61 -7.77
C VAL A 351 9.99 -3.09 -8.02
N VAL A 352 10.63 -3.75 -7.06
CA VAL A 352 10.89 -5.19 -7.02
C VAL A 352 10.17 -5.78 -5.82
N SER A 353 9.02 -6.39 -6.07
CA SER A 353 8.23 -7.12 -5.05
C SER A 353 8.78 -8.53 -4.85
N ALA A 354 8.53 -9.11 -3.65
CA ALA A 354 9.02 -10.43 -3.25
C ALA A 354 10.54 -10.62 -3.48
N ASN A 355 11.31 -9.56 -3.18
CA ASN A 355 12.75 -9.51 -3.46
C ASN A 355 13.54 -10.44 -2.54
N LYS A 356 14.35 -11.32 -3.14
CA LYS A 356 15.28 -12.22 -2.45
C LYS A 356 16.76 -11.92 -2.75
N LEU A 357 17.01 -10.90 -3.56
CA LEU A 357 18.36 -10.51 -3.98
C LEU A 357 19.03 -9.62 -2.93
N SER A 358 20.36 -9.59 -2.94
CA SER A 358 21.14 -8.60 -2.19
C SER A 358 20.87 -7.18 -2.73
N LYS A 359 21.26 -6.15 -1.97
CA LYS A 359 21.14 -4.76 -2.42
C LYS A 359 21.94 -4.50 -3.69
N GLU A 360 23.13 -5.05 -3.78
CA GLU A 360 24.04 -4.93 -4.91
C GLU A 360 23.47 -5.63 -6.15
N ASP A 361 23.02 -6.87 -6.00
CA ASP A 361 22.45 -7.67 -7.10
C ASP A 361 21.16 -7.04 -7.65
N VAL A 362 20.24 -6.62 -6.78
CA VAL A 362 18.97 -6.00 -7.24
C VAL A 362 19.26 -4.70 -7.99
N THR A 363 20.22 -3.89 -7.53
CA THR A 363 20.62 -2.66 -8.22
C THR A 363 21.22 -2.96 -9.58
N HIS A 364 22.16 -3.91 -9.66
CA HIS A 364 22.79 -4.31 -10.91
C HIS A 364 21.78 -4.85 -11.94
N GLN A 365 20.87 -5.74 -11.50
CA GLN A 365 19.87 -6.32 -12.38
C GLN A 365 18.84 -5.28 -12.87
N VAL A 366 18.42 -4.34 -11.99
CA VAL A 366 17.52 -3.25 -12.39
C VAL A 366 18.20 -2.31 -13.40
N MET A 367 19.49 -2.02 -13.25
CA MET A 367 20.22 -1.22 -14.25
C MET A 367 20.31 -1.93 -15.60
N GLY A 368 20.51 -3.24 -15.61
CA GLY A 368 20.43 -4.04 -16.83
C GLY A 368 19.04 -4.03 -17.47
N GLN A 369 17.99 -4.14 -16.65
CA GLN A 369 16.59 -4.06 -17.10
C GLN A 369 16.25 -2.67 -17.65
N LEU A 370 16.73 -1.59 -17.03
CA LEU A 370 16.61 -0.23 -17.53
C LEU A 370 17.28 -0.09 -18.91
N SER A 371 18.50 -0.59 -19.06
CA SER A 371 19.21 -0.53 -20.35
C SER A 371 18.42 -1.22 -21.46
N ALA A 372 17.86 -2.41 -21.20
CA ALA A 372 17.00 -3.12 -22.13
C ALA A 372 15.71 -2.33 -22.45
N LEU A 373 15.10 -1.70 -21.45
CA LEU A 373 13.92 -0.84 -21.62
C LEU A 373 14.23 0.36 -22.52
N LEU A 374 15.36 1.03 -22.31
CA LEU A 374 15.77 2.20 -23.10
C LEU A 374 15.99 1.83 -24.57
N ILE A 375 16.61 0.67 -24.86
CA ILE A 375 16.75 0.15 -26.21
C ILE A 375 15.37 -0.10 -26.84
N GLN A 376 14.46 -0.72 -26.10
CA GLN A 376 13.09 -0.98 -26.56
C GLN A 376 12.33 0.33 -26.87
N LEU A 377 12.61 1.40 -26.13
CA LEU A 377 12.04 2.73 -26.35
C LEU A 377 12.78 3.54 -27.45
N GLY A 378 13.76 2.97 -28.12
CA GLY A 378 14.53 3.62 -29.20
C GLY A 378 15.49 4.71 -28.69
N GLN A 379 15.96 4.61 -27.44
CA GLN A 379 16.94 5.53 -26.87
C GLN A 379 18.37 5.17 -27.34
N ASP A 380 19.23 6.19 -27.52
CA ASP A 380 20.61 5.98 -27.93
C ASP A 380 21.52 5.54 -26.77
N ALA A 381 22.73 5.07 -27.09
CA ALA A 381 23.69 4.59 -26.11
C ALA A 381 24.16 5.69 -25.12
N LEU A 382 24.33 6.93 -25.60
CA LEU A 382 24.74 8.06 -24.77
C LEU A 382 23.69 8.35 -23.68
N ARG A 383 22.41 8.21 -24.03
CA ARG A 383 21.32 8.37 -23.08
C ARG A 383 21.30 7.27 -22.02
N ILE A 384 21.60 6.02 -22.42
CA ILE A 384 21.72 4.88 -21.50
C ILE A 384 22.86 5.11 -20.49
N GLU A 385 24.02 5.59 -20.94
CA GLU A 385 25.19 5.86 -20.10
C GLU A 385 24.97 7.02 -19.10
N ALA A 386 24.03 7.91 -19.39
CA ALA A 386 23.73 9.05 -18.51
C ALA A 386 22.92 8.67 -17.25
N PHE A 387 22.36 7.46 -17.16
CA PHE A 387 21.66 7.01 -15.97
C PHE A 387 22.62 6.58 -14.87
N LYS A 388 22.32 6.99 -13.62
CA LYS A 388 23.12 6.74 -12.42
C LYS A 388 22.29 6.12 -11.31
#